data_603f5875e28820aa8103c5f13321c80a
#
_entry.id   603f5875e28820aa8103c5f13321c80a
#
_cell.length_a   1.000
_cell.length_b   1.000
_cell.length_c   1.000
_cell.angle_alpha   90.00
_cell.angle_beta   90.00
_cell.angle_gamma   90.00
#
_symmetry.space_group_name_H-M   'P 1'
#
loop_
_entity.id
_entity.type
_entity.pdbx_description
1 polymer ?
#
loop_
_entity_poly.entity_id
_entity_poly.type
_entity_poly.pdbx_seq_one_letter_code
_entity_poly.pdbx_strand_id
1 'polypeptide(L)'
;HINARKSEEIILTSGTTHSINLVANGFESILKKGDELIVSELEHHANIVPWQMLSEKTGALLRVLPMKKDGTLNLDSYKSVLNNRTKVVFVNHVSNALGIINPVKEIIRLAHKFDAAVLIDGAQATPHLITSVTDLDADFYTTSAHKICGPTGIGMLYGKEEWLKKLPPYQGGGEMIDQVTFEKTTYADIPHKFEAGTPNIAGAVGFGAAIDYINKIGFDFIESHE
;
A
#
# COMPACT_ATOMS: atom_id res chain seq x y z
N HIS A 1 -4.45 14.85 3.27
CA HIS A 1 -3.75 14.74 1.98
C HIS A 1 -4.35 13.62 1.11
N ILE A 2 -4.59 12.43 1.67
CA ILE A 2 -5.17 11.29 0.94
C ILE A 2 -6.63 10.98 1.31
N ASN A 3 -7.29 11.83 2.06
CA ASN A 3 -8.70 11.72 2.46
C ASN A 3 -9.05 10.38 3.15
N ALA A 4 -8.21 9.92 4.10
CA ALA A 4 -8.53 8.81 4.99
C ALA A 4 -9.67 9.21 5.94
N ARG A 5 -10.51 8.26 6.34
CA ARG A 5 -11.67 8.53 7.24
C ARG A 5 -11.23 8.78 8.67
N LYS A 6 -10.18 8.08 9.12
CA LYS A 6 -9.68 8.09 10.49
C LYS A 6 -8.16 8.12 10.50
N SER A 7 -7.57 8.72 11.53
CA SER A 7 -6.11 8.70 11.77
C SER A 7 -5.58 7.30 12.02
N GLU A 8 -6.37 6.43 12.65
CA GLU A 8 -6.03 5.05 12.99
C GLU A 8 -5.87 4.14 11.76
N GLU A 9 -6.31 4.60 10.59
CA GLU A 9 -6.09 3.94 9.30
C GLU A 9 -4.71 4.25 8.69
N ILE A 10 -3.92 5.13 9.34
CA ILE A 10 -2.58 5.55 8.88
C ILE A 10 -1.52 4.97 9.81
N ILE A 11 -0.60 4.19 9.23
CA ILE A 11 0.55 3.61 9.91
C ILE A 11 1.80 4.34 9.40
N LEU A 12 2.61 4.88 10.31
CA LEU A 12 3.90 5.45 9.96
C LEU A 12 4.92 4.32 9.71
N THR A 13 5.58 4.39 8.56
CA THR A 13 6.59 3.41 8.12
C THR A 13 7.87 4.13 7.71
N SER A 14 8.92 3.40 7.39
CA SER A 14 10.13 4.01 6.81
C SER A 14 10.01 4.34 5.32
N GLY A 15 8.85 4.10 4.70
CA GLY A 15 8.55 4.38 3.29
C GLY A 15 7.76 3.27 2.62
N THR A 16 7.45 3.46 1.35
CA THR A 16 6.64 2.55 0.50
C THR A 16 7.12 1.10 0.57
N THR A 17 8.42 0.85 0.48
CA THR A 17 8.98 -0.52 0.54
C THR A 17 8.64 -1.20 1.87
N HIS A 18 8.77 -0.50 3.01
CA HIS A 18 8.40 -1.03 4.32
C HIS A 18 6.89 -1.31 4.38
N SER A 19 6.07 -0.38 3.92
CA SER A 19 4.61 -0.52 3.87
C SER A 19 4.17 -1.77 3.09
N ILE A 20 4.74 -2.00 1.91
CA ILE A 20 4.42 -3.17 1.07
C ILE A 20 4.87 -4.46 1.76
N ASN A 21 6.07 -4.50 2.37
CA ASN A 21 6.54 -5.67 3.12
C ASN A 21 5.65 -5.97 4.34
N LEU A 22 5.17 -4.94 5.04
CA LEU A 22 4.23 -5.10 6.15
C LEU A 22 2.94 -5.79 5.69
N VAL A 23 2.32 -5.31 4.61
CA VAL A 23 1.09 -5.90 4.06
C VAL A 23 1.36 -7.32 3.56
N ALA A 24 2.42 -7.53 2.79
CA ALA A 24 2.78 -8.86 2.27
C ALA A 24 2.99 -9.87 3.40
N ASN A 25 3.73 -9.49 4.46
CA ASN A 25 3.91 -10.34 5.64
C ASN A 25 2.56 -10.65 6.33
N GLY A 26 1.68 -9.66 6.44
CA GLY A 26 0.36 -9.84 7.03
C GLY A 26 -0.49 -10.88 6.28
N PHE A 27 -0.38 -10.93 4.97
CA PHE A 27 -1.08 -11.90 4.13
C PHE A 27 -0.54 -13.34 4.25
N GLU A 28 0.64 -13.55 4.82
CA GLU A 28 1.19 -14.89 5.05
C GLU A 28 0.23 -15.80 5.83
N SER A 29 -0.44 -15.26 6.85
CA SER A 29 -1.38 -16.00 7.68
C SER A 29 -2.74 -16.25 6.99
N ILE A 30 -3.01 -15.57 5.88
CA ILE A 30 -4.29 -15.61 5.16
C ILE A 30 -4.22 -16.53 3.95
N LEU A 31 -3.08 -16.49 3.23
CA LEU A 31 -2.89 -17.21 1.97
C LEU A 31 -2.74 -18.71 2.17
N LYS A 32 -3.25 -19.45 1.18
CA LYS A 32 -3.12 -20.91 1.08
C LYS A 32 -2.47 -21.28 -0.25
N LYS A 33 -1.90 -22.47 -0.31
CA LYS A 33 -1.37 -23.03 -1.55
C LYS A 33 -2.45 -23.03 -2.65
N GLY A 34 -2.11 -22.44 -3.79
CA GLY A 34 -2.98 -22.32 -4.96
C GLY A 34 -3.86 -21.06 -4.96
N ASP A 35 -3.85 -20.23 -3.91
CA ASP A 35 -4.38 -18.86 -3.99
C ASP A 35 -3.58 -18.05 -5.01
N GLU A 36 -4.16 -16.99 -5.55
CA GLU A 36 -3.54 -16.19 -6.61
C GLU A 36 -3.34 -14.75 -6.15
N LEU A 37 -2.15 -14.23 -6.51
CA LEU A 37 -1.73 -12.85 -6.33
C LEU A 37 -1.57 -12.22 -7.71
N ILE A 38 -2.10 -11.02 -7.94
CA ILE A 38 -1.98 -10.34 -9.24
C ILE A 38 -1.08 -9.11 -9.09
N VAL A 39 -0.02 -9.05 -9.91
CA VAL A 39 0.93 -7.93 -10.01
C VAL A 39 0.86 -7.31 -11.40
N SER A 40 0.96 -5.99 -11.51
CA SER A 40 1.11 -5.39 -12.84
C SER A 40 2.54 -5.49 -13.37
N GLU A 41 2.69 -5.52 -14.69
CA GLU A 41 4.00 -5.50 -15.36
C GLU A 41 4.73 -4.16 -15.19
N LEU A 42 4.03 -3.12 -14.74
CA LEU A 42 4.56 -1.76 -14.54
C LEU A 42 5.11 -1.49 -13.14
N GLU A 43 5.21 -2.51 -12.28
CA GLU A 43 5.53 -2.30 -10.87
C GLU A 43 7.02 -1.98 -10.64
N HIS A 44 7.24 -1.11 -9.66
CA HIS A 44 8.54 -0.95 -9.04
C HIS A 44 8.94 -2.26 -8.31
N HIS A 45 10.23 -2.59 -8.24
CA HIS A 45 10.72 -3.81 -7.57
C HIS A 45 10.22 -3.95 -6.13
N ALA A 46 10.01 -2.83 -5.41
CA ALA A 46 9.43 -2.84 -4.07
C ALA A 46 8.02 -3.45 -4.01
N ASN A 47 7.28 -3.41 -5.13
CA ASN A 47 5.94 -3.99 -5.26
C ASN A 47 5.92 -5.28 -6.09
N ILE A 48 7.07 -5.92 -6.28
CA ILE A 48 7.20 -7.24 -6.92
C ILE A 48 7.83 -8.24 -5.93
N VAL A 49 9.02 -7.90 -5.42
CA VAL A 49 9.88 -8.83 -4.66
C VAL A 49 9.21 -9.35 -3.38
N PRO A 50 8.57 -8.54 -2.52
CA PRO A 50 7.91 -9.07 -1.32
C PRO A 50 6.81 -10.10 -1.64
N TRP A 51 6.11 -9.90 -2.75
CA TRP A 51 5.06 -10.83 -3.19
C TRP A 51 5.60 -12.13 -3.79
N GLN A 52 6.75 -12.06 -4.47
CA GLN A 52 7.47 -13.27 -4.90
C GLN A 52 7.91 -14.11 -3.69
N MET A 53 8.54 -13.46 -2.70
CA MET A 53 8.94 -14.13 -1.45
C MET A 53 7.74 -14.75 -0.73
N LEU A 54 6.61 -14.04 -0.67
CA LEU A 54 5.39 -14.54 -0.07
C LEU A 54 4.80 -15.73 -0.86
N SER A 55 4.80 -15.64 -2.19
CA SER A 55 4.38 -16.71 -3.10
C SER A 55 5.18 -17.99 -2.88
N GLU A 56 6.51 -17.88 -2.82
CA GLU A 56 7.42 -19.01 -2.54
C GLU A 56 7.11 -19.65 -1.18
N LYS A 57 6.88 -18.83 -0.15
CA LYS A 57 6.64 -19.28 1.22
C LYS A 57 5.29 -19.98 1.40
N THR A 58 4.25 -19.47 0.76
CA THR A 58 2.86 -19.93 0.94
C THR A 58 2.39 -20.94 -0.10
N GLY A 59 3.08 -21.02 -1.24
CA GLY A 59 2.64 -21.77 -2.41
C GLY A 59 1.49 -21.09 -3.18
N ALA A 60 1.23 -19.82 -2.93
CA ALA A 60 0.35 -18.99 -3.74
C ALA A 60 0.99 -18.73 -5.12
N LEU A 61 0.18 -18.45 -6.12
CA LEU A 61 0.62 -18.25 -7.50
C LEU A 61 0.63 -16.77 -7.85
N LEU A 62 1.78 -16.27 -8.32
CA LEU A 62 1.89 -14.91 -8.80
C LEU A 62 1.46 -14.86 -10.28
N ARG A 63 0.44 -14.03 -10.58
CA ARG A 63 -0.07 -13.74 -11.92
C ARG A 63 0.34 -12.35 -12.33
N VAL A 64 0.81 -12.19 -13.56
CA VAL A 64 1.20 -10.89 -14.10
C VAL A 64 0.07 -10.31 -14.95
N LEU A 65 -0.34 -9.08 -14.61
CA LEU A 65 -1.22 -8.25 -15.43
C LEU A 65 -0.35 -7.53 -16.49
N PRO A 66 -0.45 -7.92 -17.78
CA PRO A 66 0.41 -7.36 -18.80
C PRO A 66 0.03 -5.92 -19.15
N MET A 67 1.01 -5.17 -19.63
CA MET A 67 0.77 -3.89 -20.31
C MET A 67 0.53 -4.11 -21.82
N LYS A 68 -0.09 -3.13 -22.46
CA LYS A 68 -0.21 -3.01 -23.90
C LYS A 68 1.03 -2.32 -24.50
N LYS A 69 1.12 -2.30 -25.83
CA LYS A 69 2.22 -1.63 -26.56
C LYS A 69 2.30 -0.12 -26.30
N ASP A 70 1.18 0.51 -25.94
CA ASP A 70 1.10 1.92 -25.57
C ASP A 70 1.48 2.19 -24.11
N GLY A 71 1.88 1.17 -23.36
CA GLY A 71 2.26 1.24 -21.95
C GLY A 71 1.09 1.16 -20.97
N THR A 72 -0.17 1.19 -21.41
CA THR A 72 -1.33 1.07 -20.53
C THR A 72 -1.57 -0.36 -20.06
N LEU A 73 -2.15 -0.55 -18.88
CA LEU A 73 -2.50 -1.89 -18.38
C LEU A 73 -3.63 -2.51 -19.22
N ASN A 74 -3.49 -3.80 -19.51
CA ASN A 74 -4.49 -4.54 -20.30
C ASN A 74 -5.65 -5.02 -19.40
N LEU A 75 -6.69 -4.18 -19.27
CA LEU A 75 -7.86 -4.49 -18.44
C LEU A 75 -8.68 -5.70 -18.91
N ASP A 76 -8.61 -6.07 -20.19
CA ASP A 76 -9.33 -7.27 -20.66
C ASP A 76 -8.59 -8.54 -20.22
N SER A 77 -7.25 -8.54 -20.28
CA SER A 77 -6.44 -9.58 -19.66
C SER A 77 -6.67 -9.63 -18.14
N TYR A 78 -6.77 -8.46 -17.47
CA TYR A 78 -7.06 -8.41 -16.05
C TYR A 78 -8.39 -9.11 -15.70
N LYS A 79 -9.46 -8.77 -16.40
CA LYS A 79 -10.78 -9.42 -16.21
C LYS A 79 -10.73 -10.94 -16.41
N SER A 80 -9.90 -11.42 -17.35
CA SER A 80 -9.79 -12.85 -17.65
C SER A 80 -9.00 -13.65 -16.61
N VAL A 81 -8.09 -13.02 -15.86
CA VAL A 81 -7.28 -13.68 -14.81
C VAL A 81 -7.93 -13.61 -13.43
N LEU A 82 -8.83 -12.64 -13.18
CA LEU A 82 -9.56 -12.54 -11.92
C LEU A 82 -10.48 -13.75 -11.71
N ASN A 83 -10.39 -14.36 -10.53
CA ASN A 83 -11.23 -15.50 -10.15
C ASN A 83 -11.30 -15.62 -8.61
N ASN A 84 -12.09 -16.57 -8.09
CA ASN A 84 -12.30 -16.76 -6.64
C ASN A 84 -11.03 -17.15 -5.84
N ARG A 85 -9.94 -17.52 -6.51
CA ARG A 85 -8.64 -17.76 -5.87
C ARG A 85 -7.80 -16.50 -5.77
N THR A 86 -8.15 -15.43 -6.47
CA THR A 86 -7.47 -14.14 -6.35
C THR A 86 -7.70 -13.59 -4.94
N LYS A 87 -6.61 -13.31 -4.22
CA LYS A 87 -6.65 -12.82 -2.84
C LYS A 87 -6.13 -11.40 -2.71
N VAL A 88 -5.11 -11.04 -3.49
CA VAL A 88 -4.52 -9.71 -3.48
C VAL A 88 -4.18 -9.29 -4.89
N VAL A 89 -4.48 -8.03 -5.19
CA VAL A 89 -4.03 -7.32 -6.40
C VAL A 89 -3.18 -6.15 -5.95
N PHE A 90 -2.01 -5.96 -6.57
CA PHE A 90 -1.14 -4.83 -6.26
C PHE A 90 -0.65 -4.17 -7.53
N VAL A 91 -0.91 -2.86 -7.59
CA VAL A 91 -0.60 -2.03 -8.75
C VAL A 91 -0.12 -0.64 -8.31
N ASN A 92 0.73 -0.02 -9.12
CA ASN A 92 1.06 1.38 -8.92
C ASN A 92 -0.05 2.30 -9.45
N HIS A 93 -0.24 3.44 -8.78
CA HIS A 93 -1.20 4.45 -9.24
C HIS A 93 -0.63 5.22 -10.44
N VAL A 94 0.64 5.60 -10.34
CA VAL A 94 1.40 6.23 -11.43
C VAL A 94 2.69 5.44 -11.62
N SER A 95 3.00 5.06 -12.84
CA SER A 95 4.23 4.33 -13.16
C SER A 95 5.46 5.21 -12.98
N ASN A 96 6.42 4.76 -12.17
CA ASN A 96 7.69 5.44 -11.97
C ASN A 96 8.60 5.42 -13.22
N ALA A 97 8.33 4.54 -14.17
CA ALA A 97 9.12 4.38 -15.40
C ALA A 97 8.51 5.13 -16.59
N LEU A 98 7.18 5.11 -16.72
CA LEU A 98 6.47 5.63 -17.88
C LEU A 98 5.63 6.89 -17.60
N GLY A 99 5.39 7.24 -16.31
CA GLY A 99 4.52 8.35 -15.94
C GLY A 99 3.03 8.12 -16.21
N ILE A 100 2.65 6.92 -16.64
CA ILE A 100 1.26 6.58 -16.96
C ILE A 100 0.44 6.48 -15.66
N ILE A 101 -0.71 7.15 -15.66
CA ILE A 101 -1.71 7.05 -14.59
C ILE A 101 -2.56 5.82 -14.85
N ASN A 102 -2.50 4.84 -13.96
CA ASN A 102 -3.25 3.61 -14.08
C ASN A 102 -4.70 3.77 -13.60
N PRO A 103 -5.68 3.07 -14.20
CA PRO A 103 -7.09 3.13 -13.86
C PRO A 103 -7.40 2.36 -12.56
N VAL A 104 -6.75 2.75 -11.44
CA VAL A 104 -6.78 2.01 -10.17
C VAL A 104 -8.18 1.86 -9.60
N LYS A 105 -9.07 2.84 -9.77
CA LYS A 105 -10.47 2.75 -9.34
C LYS A 105 -11.22 1.60 -10.01
N GLU A 106 -11.01 1.41 -11.30
CA GLU A 106 -11.62 0.29 -12.04
C GLU A 106 -10.99 -1.04 -11.64
N ILE A 107 -9.67 -1.08 -11.43
CA ILE A 107 -8.95 -2.27 -10.97
C ILE A 107 -9.47 -2.71 -9.61
N ILE A 108 -9.63 -1.79 -8.66
CA ILE A 108 -10.19 -2.05 -7.33
C ILE A 108 -11.61 -2.59 -7.46
N ARG A 109 -12.48 -1.90 -8.20
CA ARG A 109 -13.87 -2.29 -8.39
C ARG A 109 -14.02 -3.71 -8.97
N LEU A 110 -13.12 -4.11 -9.85
CA LEU A 110 -13.11 -5.45 -10.45
C LEU A 110 -12.60 -6.52 -9.48
N ALA A 111 -11.54 -6.22 -8.71
CA ALA A 111 -10.98 -7.12 -7.70
C ALA A 111 -12.00 -7.41 -6.58
N HIS A 112 -12.70 -6.40 -6.10
CA HIS A 112 -13.71 -6.52 -5.05
C HIS A 112 -14.88 -7.42 -5.42
N LYS A 113 -15.16 -7.66 -6.71
CA LYS A 113 -16.17 -8.66 -7.12
C LYS A 113 -15.78 -10.10 -6.79
N PHE A 114 -14.50 -10.33 -6.46
CA PHE A 114 -13.94 -11.62 -6.08
C PHE A 114 -13.42 -11.63 -4.63
N ASP A 115 -13.81 -10.63 -3.82
CA ASP A 115 -13.34 -10.45 -2.44
C ASP A 115 -11.81 -10.36 -2.33
N ALA A 116 -11.13 -9.90 -3.39
CA ALA A 116 -9.70 -9.72 -3.41
C ALA A 116 -9.32 -8.33 -2.90
N ALA A 117 -8.39 -8.27 -1.95
CA ALA A 117 -7.84 -7.00 -1.44
C ALA A 117 -6.98 -6.30 -2.50
N VAL A 118 -6.92 -4.98 -2.46
CA VAL A 118 -6.10 -4.20 -3.39
C VAL A 118 -5.15 -3.27 -2.65
N LEU A 119 -3.85 -3.44 -2.94
CA LEU A 119 -2.80 -2.51 -2.51
C LEU A 119 -2.40 -1.62 -3.67
N ILE A 120 -2.43 -0.32 -3.44
CA ILE A 120 -2.00 0.70 -4.41
C ILE A 120 -0.68 1.31 -3.95
N ASP A 121 0.35 1.20 -4.80
CA ASP A 121 1.57 1.98 -4.65
C ASP A 121 1.33 3.40 -5.19
N GLY A 122 1.12 4.33 -4.27
CA GLY A 122 0.87 5.73 -4.53
C GLY A 122 2.11 6.62 -4.51
N ALA A 123 3.31 6.02 -4.44
CA ALA A 123 4.55 6.77 -4.26
C ALA A 123 4.80 7.85 -5.32
N GLN A 124 4.38 7.61 -6.56
CA GLN A 124 4.47 8.61 -7.64
C GLN A 124 3.17 9.40 -7.83
N ALA A 125 2.03 8.95 -7.30
CA ALA A 125 0.78 9.66 -7.45
C ALA A 125 0.61 10.79 -6.43
N THR A 126 0.95 10.55 -5.17
CA THR A 126 0.69 11.49 -4.08
C THR A 126 1.36 12.86 -4.20
N PRO A 127 2.54 13.04 -4.85
CA PRO A 127 3.07 14.37 -5.11
C PRO A 127 2.41 15.11 -6.28
N HIS A 128 1.74 14.40 -7.21
CA HIS A 128 1.28 14.96 -8.48
C HIS A 128 -0.24 15.00 -8.63
N LEU A 129 -0.97 14.11 -7.93
CA LEU A 129 -2.41 13.95 -8.10
C LEU A 129 -3.17 14.13 -6.79
N ILE A 130 -4.33 14.78 -6.87
CA ILE A 130 -5.31 14.72 -5.77
C ILE A 130 -5.73 13.27 -5.59
N THR A 131 -5.45 12.73 -4.41
CA THR A 131 -5.75 11.34 -4.09
C THR A 131 -6.76 11.25 -2.95
N SER A 132 -7.82 10.45 -3.15
CA SER A 132 -8.79 10.12 -2.11
C SER A 132 -8.89 8.60 -2.00
N VAL A 133 -8.32 8.03 -0.95
CA VAL A 133 -8.34 6.57 -0.72
C VAL A 133 -9.76 6.07 -0.49
N THR A 134 -10.65 6.93 0.05
CA THR A 134 -12.06 6.62 0.25
C THR A 134 -12.84 6.58 -1.06
N ASP A 135 -12.57 7.52 -2.00
CA ASP A 135 -13.25 7.55 -3.32
C ASP A 135 -12.73 6.45 -4.25
N LEU A 136 -11.46 6.04 -4.07
CA LEU A 136 -10.88 4.90 -4.75
C LEU A 136 -11.40 3.57 -4.20
N ASP A 137 -11.85 3.56 -2.94
CA ASP A 137 -12.18 2.35 -2.16
C ASP A 137 -10.97 1.41 -2.02
N ALA A 138 -9.76 1.97 -1.92
CA ALA A 138 -8.53 1.20 -1.78
C ALA A 138 -8.49 0.48 -0.42
N ASP A 139 -8.04 -0.78 -0.41
CA ASP A 139 -7.86 -1.52 0.85
C ASP A 139 -6.55 -1.13 1.53
N PHE A 140 -5.51 -0.90 0.72
CA PHE A 140 -4.22 -0.38 1.15
C PHE A 140 -3.69 0.66 0.16
N TYR A 141 -3.05 1.70 0.68
CA TYR A 141 -2.40 2.72 -0.13
C TYR A 141 -1.10 3.15 0.55
N THR A 142 -0.01 3.30 -0.21
CA THR A 142 1.30 3.59 0.38
C THR A 142 2.02 4.71 -0.34
N THR A 143 2.82 5.48 0.42
CA THR A 143 3.69 6.51 -0.13
C THR A 143 4.93 6.74 0.74
N SER A 144 5.90 7.46 0.18
CA SER A 144 7.15 7.85 0.84
C SER A 144 7.29 9.36 0.89
N ALA A 145 7.64 9.91 2.05
CA ALA A 145 7.74 11.35 2.27
C ALA A 145 8.76 12.04 1.35
N HIS A 146 9.90 11.40 1.06
CA HIS A 146 10.93 11.99 0.21
C HIS A 146 10.49 12.28 -1.23
N LYS A 147 9.38 11.68 -1.68
CA LYS A 147 8.78 11.98 -2.99
C LYS A 147 7.79 13.14 -2.94
N ILE A 148 7.35 13.53 -1.74
CA ILE A 148 6.43 14.64 -1.47
C ILE A 148 7.18 15.79 -0.79
N CYS A 149 8.40 16.12 -1.23
CA CYS A 149 9.28 17.16 -0.65
C CYS A 149 9.61 16.94 0.83
N GLY A 150 9.37 15.76 1.38
CA GLY A 150 9.61 15.43 2.80
C GLY A 150 10.93 14.70 3.03
N PRO A 151 11.21 14.33 4.29
CA PRO A 151 12.44 13.63 4.65
C PRO A 151 12.50 12.21 4.10
N THR A 152 13.73 11.68 3.97
CA THR A 152 13.97 10.24 3.76
C THR A 152 13.69 9.46 5.04
N GLY A 153 13.49 8.13 4.92
CA GLY A 153 13.32 7.25 6.09
C GLY A 153 11.99 7.38 6.80
N ILE A 154 11.00 7.99 6.16
CA ILE A 154 9.61 8.06 6.63
C ILE A 154 8.66 7.95 5.45
N GLY A 155 7.51 7.35 5.69
CA GLY A 155 6.40 7.22 4.77
C GLY A 155 5.16 6.75 5.52
N MET A 156 4.14 6.38 4.78
CA MET A 156 2.92 5.88 5.40
C MET A 156 2.32 4.71 4.63
N LEU A 157 1.59 3.90 5.36
CA LEU A 157 0.62 2.93 4.87
C LEU A 157 -0.77 3.36 5.33
N TYR A 158 -1.67 3.60 4.39
CA TYR A 158 -3.10 3.58 4.66
C TYR A 158 -3.60 2.15 4.55
N GLY A 159 -4.45 1.72 5.48
CA GLY A 159 -5.19 0.47 5.38
C GLY A 159 -6.61 0.64 5.90
N LYS A 160 -7.60 0.03 5.23
CA LYS A 160 -8.96 -0.04 5.77
C LYS A 160 -8.93 -0.68 7.16
N GLU A 161 -9.68 -0.12 8.10
CA GLU A 161 -9.74 -0.56 9.51
C GLU A 161 -9.96 -2.08 9.63
N GLU A 162 -10.84 -2.64 8.81
CA GLU A 162 -11.14 -4.08 8.79
C GLU A 162 -9.93 -4.95 8.43
N TRP A 163 -9.12 -4.50 7.46
CA TRP A 163 -7.88 -5.17 7.09
C TRP A 163 -6.82 -5.02 8.16
N LEU A 164 -6.62 -3.82 8.69
CA LEU A 164 -5.65 -3.57 9.75
C LEU A 164 -5.96 -4.38 11.02
N LYS A 165 -7.23 -4.55 11.37
CA LYS A 165 -7.64 -5.42 12.49
C LYS A 165 -7.34 -6.89 12.23
N LYS A 166 -7.50 -7.35 10.98
CA LYS A 166 -7.31 -8.73 10.57
C LYS A 166 -5.84 -9.15 10.45
N LEU A 167 -4.98 -8.26 9.95
CA LEU A 167 -3.56 -8.54 9.78
C LEU A 167 -2.84 -8.68 11.13
N PRO A 168 -1.91 -9.65 11.29
CA PRO A 168 -1.07 -9.75 12.48
C PRO A 168 -0.06 -8.60 12.55
N PRO A 169 0.55 -8.35 13.73
CA PRO A 169 1.70 -7.46 13.82
C PRO A 169 2.83 -7.88 12.88
N TYR A 170 3.55 -6.88 12.38
CA TYR A 170 4.68 -7.11 11.47
C TYR A 170 6.01 -7.22 12.21
N GLN A 171 6.22 -6.35 13.19
CA GLN A 171 7.42 -6.32 14.02
C GLN A 171 7.02 -6.40 15.50
N GLY A 172 7.85 -7.02 16.32
CA GLY A 172 7.67 -7.08 17.77
C GLY A 172 8.62 -6.12 18.48
N GLY A 173 8.13 -5.48 19.55
CA GLY A 173 8.93 -4.54 20.36
C GLY A 173 8.09 -3.81 21.38
N GLY A 174 8.62 -2.74 21.94
CA GLY A 174 7.84 -1.78 22.74
C GLY A 174 6.81 -1.04 21.90
N GLU A 175 5.95 -0.27 22.54
CA GLU A 175 4.88 0.57 21.99
C GLU A 175 3.73 -0.20 21.29
N MET A 176 4.01 -1.30 20.61
CA MET A 176 3.03 -2.07 19.84
C MET A 176 2.27 -3.14 20.66
N ILE A 177 2.56 -3.23 21.96
CA ILE A 177 1.98 -4.21 22.90
C ILE A 177 0.94 -3.56 23.80
N ASP A 178 -0.03 -4.36 24.27
CA ASP A 178 -0.95 -4.04 25.36
C ASP A 178 -0.44 -4.67 26.66
N GLN A 179 -0.27 -6.01 26.70
CA GLN A 179 0.27 -6.71 27.85
C GLN A 179 1.32 -7.72 27.40
N VAL A 180 2.37 -7.88 28.22
CA VAL A 180 3.45 -8.83 27.99
C VAL A 180 3.68 -9.66 29.25
N THR A 181 3.61 -10.98 29.09
CA THR A 181 4.13 -11.96 30.03
C THR A 181 5.14 -12.86 29.33
N PHE A 182 5.86 -13.71 30.04
CA PHE A 182 6.75 -14.68 29.39
C PHE A 182 5.98 -15.75 28.60
N GLU A 183 4.71 -15.98 28.91
CA GLU A 183 3.86 -16.97 28.26
C GLU A 183 3.07 -16.40 27.08
N LYS A 184 2.73 -15.09 27.12
CA LYS A 184 1.83 -14.50 26.14
C LYS A 184 2.00 -12.98 26.05
N THR A 185 1.81 -12.48 24.82
CA THR A 185 1.71 -11.05 24.53
C THR A 185 0.35 -10.75 23.90
N THR A 186 -0.29 -9.65 24.33
CA THR A 186 -1.40 -9.01 23.62
C THR A 186 -0.92 -7.71 23.00
N TYR A 187 -1.57 -7.29 21.90
CA TYR A 187 -1.11 -6.19 21.08
C TYR A 187 -2.00 -4.96 21.24
N ALA A 188 -1.40 -3.79 21.09
CA ALA A 188 -2.12 -2.53 21.06
C ALA A 188 -3.12 -2.48 19.90
N ASP A 189 -4.07 -1.55 19.99
CA ASP A 189 -4.97 -1.24 18.90
C ASP A 189 -4.22 -0.60 17.70
N ILE A 190 -4.90 -0.55 16.56
CA ILE A 190 -4.40 0.18 15.39
C ILE A 190 -4.32 1.68 15.68
N PRO A 191 -3.32 2.39 15.14
CA PRO A 191 -2.24 1.93 14.26
C PRO A 191 -1.06 1.29 15.01
N HIS A 192 -0.99 1.46 16.34
CA HIS A 192 0.19 1.18 17.18
C HIS A 192 0.68 -0.26 17.11
N LYS A 193 -0.22 -1.25 16.91
CA LYS A 193 0.23 -2.65 16.76
C LYS A 193 1.18 -2.89 15.56
N PHE A 194 1.30 -1.92 14.65
CA PHE A 194 2.21 -1.98 13.50
C PHE A 194 3.43 -1.05 13.64
N GLU A 195 3.51 -0.29 14.73
CA GLU A 195 4.52 0.75 14.98
C GLU A 195 5.40 0.34 16.17
N ALA A 196 6.27 -0.66 15.96
CA ALA A 196 7.13 -1.19 17.02
C ALA A 196 8.32 -0.27 17.30
N GLY A 197 8.58 0.01 18.58
CA GLY A 197 9.69 0.83 19.05
C GLY A 197 9.44 2.33 18.91
N THR A 198 10.40 3.13 19.34
CA THR A 198 10.32 4.59 19.24
C THR A 198 10.22 5.04 17.78
N PRO A 199 9.17 5.78 17.39
CA PRO A 199 8.96 6.17 16.01
C PRO A 199 9.98 7.23 15.56
N ASN A 200 10.10 7.41 14.23
CA ASN A 200 10.88 8.51 13.65
C ASN A 200 10.14 9.85 13.83
N ILE A 201 10.18 10.42 15.04
CA ILE A 201 9.44 11.64 15.42
C ILE A 201 9.79 12.82 14.52
N ALA A 202 11.09 13.06 14.32
CA ALA A 202 11.55 14.17 13.47
C ALA A 202 11.09 13.99 12.01
N GLY A 203 11.15 12.76 11.50
CA GLY A 203 10.65 12.41 10.18
C GLY A 203 9.15 12.64 10.03
N ALA A 204 8.34 12.26 11.05
CA ALA A 204 6.89 12.45 11.04
C ALA A 204 6.51 13.94 11.01
N VAL A 205 7.15 14.76 11.84
CA VAL A 205 6.96 16.23 11.83
C VAL A 205 7.36 16.83 10.48
N GLY A 206 8.51 16.42 9.94
CA GLY A 206 8.97 16.88 8.62
C GLY A 206 8.05 16.43 7.48
N PHE A 207 7.46 15.24 7.58
CA PHE A 207 6.48 14.76 6.61
C PHE A 207 5.19 15.58 6.65
N GLY A 208 4.68 15.91 7.85
CA GLY A 208 3.54 16.81 8.02
C GLY A 208 3.79 18.17 7.37
N ALA A 209 4.96 18.79 7.65
CA ALA A 209 5.35 20.07 7.06
C ALA A 209 5.44 20.01 5.52
N ALA A 210 5.91 18.88 4.96
CA ALA A 210 5.96 18.69 3.50
C ALA A 210 4.56 18.57 2.88
N ILE A 211 3.63 17.88 3.55
CA ILE A 211 2.22 17.80 3.14
C ILE A 211 1.59 19.19 3.14
N ASP A 212 1.81 19.99 4.18
CA ASP A 212 1.31 21.37 4.26
C ASP A 212 1.90 22.24 3.13
N TYR A 213 3.16 22.05 2.81
CA TYR A 213 3.84 22.74 1.71
C TYR A 213 3.19 22.43 0.35
N ILE A 214 2.99 21.15 0.01
CA ILE A 214 2.33 20.71 -1.22
C ILE A 214 0.89 21.24 -1.29
N ASN A 215 0.13 21.12 -0.20
CA ASN A 215 -1.24 21.62 -0.14
C ASN A 215 -1.31 23.13 -0.33
N LYS A 216 -0.30 23.89 0.15
CA LYS A 216 -0.20 25.34 -0.04
C LYS A 216 0.13 25.73 -1.49
N ILE A 217 0.97 24.96 -2.17
CA ILE A 217 1.24 25.13 -3.61
C ILE A 217 -0.06 24.89 -4.39
N GLY A 218 -0.76 23.83 -4.08
CA GLY A 218 -2.00 23.38 -4.73
C GLY A 218 -1.75 22.53 -5.96
N PHE A 219 -2.58 21.53 -6.14
CA PHE A 219 -2.43 20.57 -7.24
C PHE A 219 -2.72 21.17 -8.61
N ASP A 220 -3.61 22.16 -8.73
CA ASP A 220 -3.85 22.87 -9.99
C ASP A 220 -2.58 23.56 -10.51
N PHE A 221 -1.77 24.14 -9.60
CA PHE A 221 -0.48 24.72 -9.97
C PHE A 221 0.53 23.64 -10.39
N ILE A 222 0.62 22.54 -9.65
CA ILE A 222 1.52 21.42 -9.96
C ILE A 222 1.18 20.87 -11.34
N GLU A 223 -0.09 20.51 -11.59
CA GLU A 223 -0.55 19.99 -12.88
C GLU A 223 -0.26 20.94 -14.05
N SER A 224 -0.47 22.24 -13.84
CA SER A 224 -0.20 23.25 -14.89
C SER A 224 1.28 23.46 -15.18
N HIS A 225 2.16 23.12 -14.22
CA HIS A 225 3.60 23.27 -14.35
C HIS A 225 4.26 22.06 -15.02
N GLU A 226 3.73 20.88 -14.82
CA GLU A 226 4.21 19.62 -15.40
C GLU A 226 3.72 19.43 -16.84
#